data_e06f3daa258e50d17918600365199e0c
#
_entry.id   e06f3daa258e50d17918600365199e0c
#
_cell.length_a   1.000
_cell.length_b   1.000
_cell.length_c   1.000
_cell.angle_alpha   90.00
_cell.angle_beta   90.00
_cell.angle_gamma   90.00
#
_symmetry.space_group_name_H-M   'P 1'
#
loop_
_entity.id
_entity.type
_entity.pdbx_description
1 polymer ?
#
loop_
_entity_poly.entity_id
_entity_poly.type
_entity_poly.pdbx_seq_one_letter_code
_entity_poly.pdbx_strand_id
1 'polypeptide(L)'
;MNTETSTLELNTGEDVRQAALDDYRIACVSRETSLLGRKEVLGGKAKFGIFGDGKEVAQIALARQFRKGDFRSGYYRDQTLMMALGLMDVRQFFAQLYADVDQTREPMTGGRQMNCHFSTQSLHADGTFKRLSEQYNSSADISPTAGQMPRLLGLAHASKHYRALESQLVEQGFDVSQFSNAGNEIAFGTIGDASTSEGMFWETMNAAAVTKVPLLMSVWDDGYGISVPKEFQTARASISQALSGMDLGGDVDVLASGEKGIVIFKTKAWDYPDLLATYERAAALCRAEHVPVLVHVEEATQPQGHSTSGSHERYKSEERL
;
A
#
# COMPACT_ATOMS: atom_id res chain seq x y z
N MET A 1 -29.51 -2.45 14.72
CA MET A 1 -29.08 -2.67 16.10
C MET A 1 -27.89 -3.61 16.05
N ASN A 2 -26.85 -3.25 16.76
CA ASN A 2 -25.54 -3.87 16.87
C ASN A 2 -24.65 -3.73 15.62
N THR A 3 -24.09 -2.57 15.49
CA THR A 3 -22.84 -2.31 14.79
C THR A 3 -21.69 -2.81 15.65
N GLU A 4 -21.19 -4.01 15.38
CA GLU A 4 -19.89 -4.42 15.90
C GLU A 4 -18.79 -3.68 15.14
N THR A 5 -18.43 -2.54 15.68
CA THR A 5 -17.17 -1.88 15.41
C THR A 5 -16.08 -2.71 16.07
N SER A 6 -15.43 -3.61 15.35
CA SER A 6 -14.24 -4.28 15.84
C SER A 6 -13.05 -3.33 15.81
N THR A 7 -13.06 -2.33 16.67
CA THR A 7 -11.82 -1.81 17.23
C THR A 7 -11.29 -2.93 18.12
N LEU A 8 -10.18 -3.55 17.73
CA LEU A 8 -9.40 -4.39 18.63
C LEU A 8 -8.96 -3.50 19.80
N GLU A 9 -9.80 -3.40 20.83
CA GLU A 9 -9.35 -3.00 22.15
C GLU A 9 -8.41 -4.10 22.61
N LEU A 10 -7.11 -3.93 22.40
CA LEU A 10 -6.08 -4.74 23.02
C LEU A 10 -6.10 -4.40 24.51
N ASN A 11 -6.96 -5.05 25.27
CA ASN A 11 -7.30 -4.70 26.65
C ASN A 11 -6.31 -5.24 27.69
N THR A 12 -5.28 -5.99 27.28
CA THR A 12 -4.24 -6.46 28.20
C THR A 12 -2.85 -6.32 27.60
N GLY A 13 -1.82 -6.16 28.44
CA GLY A 13 -0.43 -6.13 27.98
C GLY A 13 0.01 -7.43 27.28
N GLU A 14 -0.70 -8.54 27.54
CA GLU A 14 -0.46 -9.84 26.92
C GLU A 14 -0.99 -9.86 25.47
N ASP A 15 -2.14 -9.26 25.20
CA ASP A 15 -2.70 -9.14 23.83
C ASP A 15 -1.82 -8.28 22.95
N VAL A 16 -1.30 -7.16 23.47
CA VAL A 16 -0.36 -6.28 22.76
C VAL A 16 0.94 -7.04 22.43
N ARG A 17 1.46 -7.80 23.39
CA ARG A 17 2.66 -8.60 23.18
C ARG A 17 2.45 -9.68 22.12
N GLN A 18 1.32 -10.40 22.17
CA GLN A 18 1.01 -11.43 21.18
C GLN A 18 0.86 -10.82 19.78
N ALA A 19 0.16 -9.70 19.66
CA ALA A 19 0.03 -8.99 18.38
C ALA A 19 1.38 -8.56 17.80
N ALA A 20 2.29 -8.06 18.63
CA ALA A 20 3.64 -7.69 18.21
C ALA A 20 4.47 -8.92 17.79
N LEU A 21 4.31 -10.06 18.46
CA LEU A 21 4.97 -11.32 18.09
C LEU A 21 4.44 -11.86 16.76
N ASP A 22 3.14 -11.76 16.51
CA ASP A 22 2.54 -12.17 15.24
C ASP A 22 3.01 -11.29 14.09
N ASP A 23 3.09 -9.98 14.28
CA ASP A 23 3.66 -9.04 13.33
C ASP A 23 5.14 -9.34 13.03
N TYR A 24 5.93 -9.58 14.07
CA TYR A 24 7.33 -9.96 13.93
C TYR A 24 7.50 -11.25 13.14
N ARG A 25 6.63 -12.24 13.39
CA ARG A 25 6.61 -13.50 12.63
C ARG A 25 6.34 -13.26 11.15
N ILE A 26 5.36 -12.43 10.81
CA ILE A 26 5.05 -12.08 9.41
C ILE A 26 6.25 -11.37 8.77
N ALA A 27 6.88 -10.43 9.47
CA ALA A 27 8.08 -9.75 9.00
C ALA A 27 9.21 -10.74 8.68
N CYS A 28 9.50 -11.67 9.58
CA CYS A 28 10.50 -12.71 9.38
C CYS A 28 10.17 -13.62 8.18
N VAL A 29 8.92 -14.08 8.08
CA VAL A 29 8.48 -14.93 6.95
C VAL A 29 8.65 -14.19 5.63
N SER A 30 8.25 -12.91 5.55
CA SER A 30 8.40 -12.11 4.34
C SER A 30 9.88 -11.88 3.99
N ARG A 31 10.73 -11.59 4.98
CA ARG A 31 12.18 -11.43 4.78
C ARG A 31 12.81 -12.71 4.24
N GLU A 32 12.56 -13.86 4.87
CA GLU A 32 13.08 -15.14 4.43
C GLU A 32 12.57 -15.52 3.04
N THR A 33 11.33 -15.19 2.71
CA THR A 33 10.77 -15.37 1.37
C THR A 33 11.55 -14.56 0.33
N SER A 34 11.95 -13.31 0.64
CA SER A 34 12.80 -12.49 -0.24
C SER A 34 14.17 -13.09 -0.43
N LEU A 35 14.83 -13.52 0.65
CA LEU A 35 16.17 -14.12 0.61
C LEU A 35 16.17 -15.42 -0.22
N LEU A 36 15.20 -16.29 0.03
CA LEU A 36 15.06 -17.54 -0.71
C LEU A 36 14.69 -17.27 -2.17
N GLY A 37 13.76 -16.35 -2.45
CA GLY A 37 13.38 -15.99 -3.81
C GLY A 37 14.55 -15.47 -4.63
N ARG A 38 15.40 -14.63 -4.04
CA ARG A 38 16.64 -14.16 -4.67
C ARG A 38 17.60 -15.32 -4.99
N LYS A 39 17.77 -16.24 -4.04
CA LYS A 39 18.61 -17.44 -4.23
C LYS A 39 18.09 -18.31 -5.38
N GLU A 40 16.78 -18.50 -5.50
CA GLU A 40 16.16 -19.29 -6.59
C GLU A 40 16.41 -18.64 -7.98
N VAL A 41 16.34 -17.29 -8.06
CA VAL A 41 16.64 -16.57 -9.31
C VAL A 41 18.12 -16.67 -9.65
N LEU A 42 19.04 -16.40 -8.71
CA LEU A 42 20.48 -16.49 -8.92
C LEU A 42 20.94 -17.92 -9.21
N GLY A 43 20.23 -18.92 -8.68
CA GLY A 43 20.41 -20.33 -8.98
C GLY A 43 19.82 -20.78 -10.33
N GLY A 44 19.22 -19.87 -11.10
CA GLY A 44 18.68 -20.13 -12.44
C GLY A 44 17.32 -20.83 -12.49
N LYS A 45 16.66 -21.06 -11.34
CA LYS A 45 15.35 -21.71 -11.28
C LYS A 45 14.19 -20.76 -11.60
N ALA A 46 14.38 -19.47 -11.40
CA ALA A 46 13.48 -18.41 -11.84
C ALA A 46 14.24 -17.40 -12.70
N LYS A 47 13.56 -16.61 -13.52
CA LYS A 47 14.21 -15.74 -14.52
C LYS A 47 14.55 -14.36 -14.01
N PHE A 48 13.71 -13.83 -13.13
CA PHE A 48 13.82 -12.48 -12.59
C PHE A 48 13.14 -12.43 -11.22
N GLY A 49 13.65 -11.58 -10.33
CA GLY A 49 13.06 -11.35 -9.02
C GLY A 49 13.18 -9.90 -8.59
N ILE A 50 12.10 -9.41 -8.03
CA ILE A 50 12.02 -8.15 -7.31
C ILE A 50 11.33 -8.43 -5.98
N PHE A 51 11.85 -7.87 -4.88
CA PHE A 51 11.42 -8.27 -3.54
C PHE A 51 11.22 -7.04 -2.65
N GLY A 52 10.36 -7.20 -1.63
CA GLY A 52 9.97 -6.13 -0.72
C GLY A 52 10.79 -6.04 0.57
N ASP A 53 11.93 -6.73 0.64
CA ASP A 53 12.79 -6.76 1.82
C ASP A 53 13.24 -5.35 2.24
N GLY A 54 13.26 -5.12 3.56
CA GLY A 54 13.60 -3.83 4.17
C GLY A 54 12.43 -2.89 4.41
N LYS A 55 11.21 -3.31 4.07
CA LYS A 55 9.97 -2.51 4.22
C LYS A 55 8.90 -3.24 5.04
N GLU A 56 9.26 -4.36 5.68
CA GLU A 56 8.33 -5.28 6.33
C GLU A 56 7.53 -4.61 7.43
N VAL A 57 8.20 -3.91 8.34
CA VAL A 57 7.58 -3.33 9.54
C VAL A 57 6.56 -2.25 9.16
N ALA A 58 6.92 -1.37 8.22
CA ALA A 58 6.03 -0.32 7.75
C ALA A 58 4.80 -0.89 7.01
N GLN A 59 4.97 -1.95 6.23
CA GLN A 59 3.87 -2.61 5.52
C GLN A 59 2.91 -3.33 6.48
N ILE A 60 3.41 -3.89 7.57
CA ILE A 60 2.58 -4.49 8.62
C ILE A 60 1.76 -3.40 9.33
N ALA A 61 2.38 -2.28 9.69
CA ALA A 61 1.69 -1.16 10.32
C ALA A 61 0.57 -0.60 9.42
N LEU A 62 0.83 -0.49 8.11
CA LEU A 62 -0.20 -0.13 7.12
C LEU A 62 -1.32 -1.16 7.06
N ALA A 63 -0.99 -2.47 7.05
CA ALA A 63 -1.97 -3.56 6.98
C ALA A 63 -2.98 -3.52 8.14
N ARG A 64 -2.54 -3.09 9.33
CA ARG A 64 -3.39 -2.93 10.51
C ARG A 64 -4.54 -1.93 10.33
N GLN A 65 -4.42 -1.01 9.38
CA GLN A 65 -5.43 0.01 9.10
C GLN A 65 -6.38 -0.36 7.97
N PHE A 66 -6.07 -1.44 7.26
CA PHE A 66 -6.88 -1.91 6.15
C PHE A 66 -8.16 -2.57 6.66
N ARG A 67 -9.30 -2.19 6.10
CA ARG A 67 -10.62 -2.74 6.42
C ARG A 67 -11.22 -3.44 5.20
N LYS A 68 -12.17 -4.34 5.44
CA LYS A 68 -12.97 -4.88 4.34
C LYS A 68 -13.70 -3.75 3.62
N GLY A 69 -13.70 -3.80 2.30
CA GLY A 69 -14.18 -2.73 1.44
C GLY A 69 -13.06 -1.82 0.92
N ASP A 70 -11.98 -1.62 1.69
CA ASP A 70 -10.84 -0.81 1.24
C ASP A 70 -10.17 -1.42 0.00
N PHE A 71 -9.56 -0.55 -0.80
CA PHE A 71 -8.83 -0.93 -2.00
C PHE A 71 -7.35 -0.56 -1.90
N ARG A 72 -6.50 -1.50 -2.29
CA ARG A 72 -5.09 -1.23 -2.57
C ARG A 72 -4.90 -0.95 -4.08
N SER A 73 -4.14 0.08 -4.42
CA SER A 73 -3.50 0.27 -5.72
C SER A 73 -2.02 0.55 -5.45
N GLY A 74 -1.23 -0.50 -5.41
CA GLY A 74 0.15 -0.46 -4.95
C GLY A 74 1.15 -0.87 -6.02
N TYR A 75 2.35 -1.24 -5.57
CA TYR A 75 3.45 -1.58 -6.44
C TYR A 75 4.16 -2.88 -6.00
N TYR A 76 5.15 -3.27 -6.75
CA TYR A 76 5.83 -4.56 -6.69
C TYR A 76 6.67 -4.85 -5.43
N ARG A 77 6.62 -4.05 -4.36
CA ARG A 77 7.29 -4.35 -3.09
C ARG A 77 6.34 -4.65 -1.94
N ASP A 78 5.05 -4.70 -2.20
CA ASP A 78 4.01 -4.85 -1.17
C ASP A 78 3.79 -6.29 -0.68
N GLN A 79 4.77 -7.17 -0.85
CA GLN A 79 4.62 -8.59 -0.48
C GLN A 79 4.26 -8.79 1.00
N THR A 80 4.88 -8.02 1.91
CA THR A 80 4.58 -8.13 3.34
C THR A 80 3.17 -7.64 3.65
N LEU A 81 2.72 -6.55 3.01
CA LEU A 81 1.35 -6.06 3.11
C LEU A 81 0.35 -7.15 2.69
N MET A 82 0.59 -7.82 1.56
CA MET A 82 -0.28 -8.88 1.07
C MET A 82 -0.30 -10.11 1.99
N MET A 83 0.86 -10.48 2.57
CA MET A 83 0.94 -11.55 3.57
C MET A 83 0.22 -11.17 4.87
N ALA A 84 0.40 -9.95 5.35
CA ALA A 84 -0.24 -9.45 6.57
C ALA A 84 -1.77 -9.37 6.46
N LEU A 85 -2.29 -9.06 5.26
CA LEU A 85 -3.72 -9.10 4.97
C LEU A 85 -4.28 -10.51 4.72
N GLY A 86 -3.42 -11.54 4.71
CA GLY A 86 -3.82 -12.92 4.39
C GLY A 86 -4.24 -13.12 2.93
N LEU A 87 -3.85 -12.20 2.04
CA LEU A 87 -4.15 -12.24 0.61
C LEU A 87 -3.14 -13.05 -0.19
N MET A 88 -2.00 -13.35 0.37
CA MET A 88 -0.95 -14.17 -0.22
C MET A 88 -0.22 -14.97 0.85
N ASP A 89 0.06 -16.22 0.56
CA ASP A 89 0.98 -17.05 1.35
C ASP A 89 2.32 -17.28 0.62
N VAL A 90 3.26 -17.94 1.30
CA VAL A 90 4.59 -18.24 0.75
C VAL A 90 4.51 -19.15 -0.49
N ARG A 91 3.55 -20.08 -0.54
CA ARG A 91 3.41 -21.01 -1.68
C ARG A 91 2.95 -20.25 -2.93
N GLN A 92 1.97 -19.35 -2.77
CA GLN A 92 1.46 -18.48 -3.84
C GLN A 92 2.55 -17.52 -4.34
N PHE A 93 3.37 -16.98 -3.42
CA PHE A 93 4.52 -16.16 -3.80
C PHE A 93 5.50 -16.92 -4.71
N PHE A 94 5.88 -18.14 -4.34
CA PHE A 94 6.78 -18.95 -5.17
C PHE A 94 6.11 -19.48 -6.44
N ALA A 95 4.82 -19.77 -6.42
CA ALA A 95 4.07 -20.08 -7.63
C ALA A 95 4.16 -18.93 -8.64
N GLN A 96 3.98 -17.67 -8.19
CA GLN A 96 4.16 -16.50 -9.03
C GLN A 96 5.61 -16.34 -9.51
N LEU A 97 6.59 -16.53 -8.64
CA LEU A 97 8.02 -16.43 -8.99
C LEU A 97 8.42 -17.43 -10.10
N TYR A 98 7.83 -18.62 -10.08
CA TYR A 98 8.05 -19.66 -11.09
C TYR A 98 7.11 -19.57 -12.29
N ALA A 99 6.27 -18.54 -12.35
CA ALA A 99 5.26 -18.34 -13.40
C ALA A 99 4.31 -19.54 -13.57
N ASP A 100 3.82 -20.08 -12.45
CA ASP A 100 2.84 -21.18 -12.46
C ASP A 100 1.54 -20.71 -13.06
N VAL A 101 1.07 -21.41 -14.08
CA VAL A 101 -0.17 -21.05 -14.81
C VAL A 101 -1.44 -21.59 -14.14
N ASP A 102 -1.30 -22.42 -13.15
CA ASP A 102 -2.42 -22.98 -12.40
C ASP A 102 -2.97 -21.93 -11.41
N GLN A 103 -4.15 -21.41 -11.71
CA GLN A 103 -4.80 -20.37 -10.90
C GLN A 103 -5.22 -20.86 -9.50
N THR A 104 -5.22 -22.15 -9.22
CA THR A 104 -5.42 -22.66 -7.86
C THR A 104 -4.18 -22.48 -6.99
N ARG A 105 -3.00 -22.41 -7.59
CA ARG A 105 -1.72 -22.20 -6.92
C ARG A 105 -1.23 -20.76 -7.02
N GLU A 106 -1.46 -20.12 -8.19
CA GLU A 106 -1.14 -18.70 -8.42
C GLU A 106 -2.43 -17.94 -8.81
N PRO A 107 -3.27 -17.53 -7.83
CA PRO A 107 -4.58 -16.96 -8.10
C PRO A 107 -4.55 -15.50 -8.56
N MET A 108 -3.42 -14.80 -8.46
CA MET A 108 -3.33 -13.36 -8.71
C MET A 108 -3.20 -13.04 -10.21
N THR A 109 -2.28 -13.72 -10.90
CA THR A 109 -1.94 -13.42 -12.29
C THR A 109 -2.04 -14.64 -13.22
N GLY A 110 -2.08 -15.85 -12.67
CA GLY A 110 -2.02 -17.09 -13.45
C GLY A 110 -0.72 -17.20 -14.26
N GLY A 111 0.40 -16.80 -13.65
CA GLY A 111 1.73 -16.84 -14.27
C GLY A 111 1.96 -15.82 -15.40
N ARG A 112 1.07 -14.81 -15.55
CA ARG A 112 1.16 -13.84 -16.65
C ARG A 112 2.03 -12.63 -16.35
N GLN A 113 2.37 -12.41 -15.07
CA GLN A 113 3.24 -11.32 -14.64
C GLN A 113 4.42 -11.87 -13.84
N MET A 114 5.49 -11.08 -13.69
CA MET A 114 6.59 -11.42 -12.81
C MET A 114 6.15 -11.42 -11.34
N ASN A 115 6.99 -11.94 -10.45
CA ASN A 115 6.69 -11.96 -9.02
C ASN A 115 6.39 -10.55 -8.47
N CYS A 116 5.71 -10.52 -7.33
CA CYS A 116 5.29 -9.30 -6.64
C CYS A 116 4.34 -8.40 -7.44
N HIS A 117 3.54 -8.98 -8.34
CA HIS A 117 2.40 -8.31 -8.96
C HIS A 117 1.12 -8.92 -8.40
N PHE A 118 0.43 -8.14 -7.60
CA PHE A 118 -0.68 -8.61 -6.77
C PHE A 118 -2.02 -8.15 -7.33
N SER A 119 -3.05 -8.93 -7.05
CA SER A 119 -4.44 -8.59 -7.34
C SER A 119 -5.39 -9.43 -6.51
N THR A 120 -6.64 -8.99 -6.35
CA THR A 120 -7.74 -9.81 -5.84
C THR A 120 -8.79 -9.98 -6.91
N GLN A 121 -9.49 -11.11 -6.86
CA GLN A 121 -10.59 -11.42 -7.79
C GLN A 121 -11.83 -10.62 -7.40
N SER A 122 -12.32 -9.76 -8.31
CA SER A 122 -13.56 -8.99 -8.13
C SER A 122 -14.81 -9.71 -8.64
N LEU A 123 -14.63 -10.77 -9.44
CA LEU A 123 -15.72 -11.53 -10.07
C LEU A 123 -15.71 -12.98 -9.60
N HIS A 124 -16.87 -13.57 -9.57
CA HIS A 124 -17.07 -15.01 -9.54
C HIS A 124 -16.78 -15.64 -10.92
N ALA A 125 -16.68 -16.96 -10.99
CA ALA A 125 -16.42 -17.69 -12.24
C ALA A 125 -17.53 -17.51 -13.29
N ASP A 126 -18.75 -17.20 -12.86
CA ASP A 126 -19.89 -16.91 -13.74
C ASP A 126 -19.93 -15.45 -14.24
N GLY A 127 -18.95 -14.64 -13.89
CA GLY A 127 -18.86 -13.24 -14.28
C GLY A 127 -19.63 -12.25 -13.40
N THR A 128 -20.34 -12.70 -12.37
CA THR A 128 -21.00 -11.82 -11.41
C THR A 128 -20.00 -11.21 -10.44
N PHE A 129 -20.28 -9.99 -9.95
CA PHE A 129 -19.42 -9.36 -8.96
C PHE A 129 -19.49 -10.07 -7.61
N LYS A 130 -18.33 -10.22 -6.97
CA LYS A 130 -18.25 -10.54 -5.55
C LYS A 130 -18.71 -9.35 -4.73
N ARG A 131 -19.03 -9.56 -3.46
CA ARG A 131 -19.34 -8.50 -2.53
C ARG A 131 -18.03 -7.81 -2.08
N LEU A 132 -17.63 -6.76 -2.82
CA LEU A 132 -16.35 -6.07 -2.62
C LEU A 132 -16.28 -5.34 -1.28
N SER A 133 -17.42 -4.95 -0.71
CA SER A 133 -17.52 -4.37 0.64
C SER A 133 -17.15 -5.34 1.77
N GLU A 134 -17.13 -6.66 1.51
CA GLU A 134 -16.88 -7.71 2.52
C GLU A 134 -15.52 -8.39 2.38
N GLN A 135 -14.67 -7.93 1.45
CA GLN A 135 -13.32 -8.46 1.24
C GLN A 135 -12.27 -7.36 1.26
N TYR A 136 -11.01 -7.72 1.47
CA TYR A 136 -9.88 -6.87 1.16
C TYR A 136 -9.67 -6.84 -0.34
N ASN A 137 -9.54 -5.65 -0.92
CA ASN A 137 -9.44 -5.51 -2.36
C ASN A 137 -8.07 -4.99 -2.78
N SER A 138 -7.50 -5.60 -3.80
CA SER A 138 -6.30 -5.11 -4.48
C SER A 138 -6.57 -5.05 -5.96
N SER A 139 -6.45 -3.88 -6.55
CA SER A 139 -6.43 -3.75 -8.01
C SER A 139 -5.17 -4.44 -8.56
N ALA A 140 -5.24 -4.96 -9.78
CA ALA A 140 -4.11 -5.65 -10.38
C ALA A 140 -2.90 -4.71 -10.53
N ASP A 141 -1.74 -5.11 -10.01
CA ASP A 141 -0.52 -4.34 -10.16
C ASP A 141 -0.08 -4.29 -11.62
N ILE A 142 0.63 -3.23 -11.96
CA ILE A 142 1.24 -3.03 -13.27
C ILE A 142 2.71 -2.67 -13.10
N SER A 143 3.53 -3.02 -14.08
CA SER A 143 4.99 -2.82 -14.02
C SER A 143 5.46 -1.38 -14.24
N PRO A 144 4.78 -0.53 -15.04
CA PRO A 144 5.22 0.86 -15.24
C PRO A 144 5.31 1.62 -13.93
N THR A 145 6.42 2.31 -13.73
CA THR A 145 6.71 3.12 -12.54
C THR A 145 5.63 4.18 -12.35
N ALA A 146 5.05 4.26 -11.16
CA ALA A 146 3.91 5.13 -10.80
C ALA A 146 2.63 4.92 -11.63
N GLY A 147 2.55 3.88 -12.48
CA GLY A 147 1.37 3.62 -13.31
C GLY A 147 0.09 3.30 -12.52
N GLN A 148 0.22 2.90 -11.25
CA GLN A 148 -0.90 2.67 -10.34
C GLN A 148 -1.60 3.95 -9.87
N MET A 149 -0.96 5.11 -9.98
CA MET A 149 -1.40 6.36 -9.37
C MET A 149 -2.76 6.87 -9.88
N PRO A 150 -3.03 6.93 -11.22
CA PRO A 150 -4.35 7.38 -11.69
C PRO A 150 -5.49 6.48 -11.25
N ARG A 151 -5.26 5.16 -11.19
CA ARG A 151 -6.26 4.21 -10.71
C ARG A 151 -6.52 4.36 -9.22
N LEU A 152 -5.48 4.63 -8.42
CA LEU A 152 -5.62 4.94 -7.00
C LEU A 152 -6.56 6.13 -6.78
N LEU A 153 -6.36 7.21 -7.56
CA LEU A 153 -7.24 8.39 -7.54
C LEU A 153 -8.69 8.01 -7.88
N GLY A 154 -8.88 7.20 -8.92
CA GLY A 154 -10.21 6.74 -9.34
C GLY A 154 -10.93 5.94 -8.26
N LEU A 155 -10.23 5.04 -7.55
CA LEU A 155 -10.78 4.27 -6.43
C LEU A 155 -11.21 5.18 -5.28
N ALA A 156 -10.37 6.14 -4.90
CA ALA A 156 -10.71 7.13 -3.87
C ALA A 156 -11.89 8.01 -4.28
N HIS A 157 -11.96 8.38 -5.55
CA HIS A 157 -13.06 9.17 -6.10
C HIS A 157 -14.38 8.39 -6.09
N ALA A 158 -14.34 7.09 -6.38
CA ALA A 158 -15.51 6.22 -6.28
C ALA A 158 -16.07 6.19 -4.85
N SER A 159 -15.22 6.01 -3.83
CA SER A 159 -15.64 6.06 -2.42
C SER A 159 -16.34 7.38 -2.08
N LYS A 160 -15.77 8.51 -2.51
CA LYS A 160 -16.42 9.82 -2.34
C LYS A 160 -17.79 9.89 -3.00
N HIS A 161 -17.95 9.37 -4.22
CA HIS A 161 -19.22 9.34 -4.91
C HIS A 161 -20.25 8.44 -4.22
N TYR A 162 -19.86 7.27 -3.75
CA TYR A 162 -20.73 6.40 -2.97
C TYR A 162 -21.26 7.14 -1.72
N ARG A 163 -20.40 7.85 -0.97
CA ARG A 163 -20.81 8.65 0.18
C ARG A 163 -21.82 9.73 -0.19
N ALA A 164 -21.62 10.40 -1.33
CA ALA A 164 -22.46 11.52 -1.75
C ALA A 164 -23.79 11.10 -2.39
N LEU A 165 -23.82 9.94 -3.06
CA LEU A 165 -24.92 9.54 -3.94
C LEU A 165 -25.65 8.26 -3.48
N GLU A 166 -25.29 7.68 -2.33
CA GLU A 166 -25.84 6.40 -1.86
C GLU A 166 -27.36 6.36 -1.91
N SER A 167 -28.04 7.36 -1.31
CA SER A 167 -29.51 7.41 -1.29
C SER A 167 -30.11 7.42 -2.68
N GLN A 168 -29.53 8.21 -3.61
CA GLN A 168 -30.02 8.30 -4.99
C GLN A 168 -29.81 7.00 -5.75
N LEU A 169 -28.68 6.32 -5.55
CA LEU A 169 -28.39 5.02 -6.20
C LEU A 169 -29.34 3.92 -5.69
N VAL A 170 -29.59 3.90 -4.37
CA VAL A 170 -30.55 2.96 -3.76
C VAL A 170 -31.98 3.21 -4.28
N GLU A 171 -32.42 4.45 -4.39
CA GLU A 171 -33.74 4.81 -4.96
C GLU A 171 -33.85 4.36 -6.42
N GLN A 172 -32.76 4.32 -7.17
CA GLN A 172 -32.69 3.81 -8.55
C GLN A 172 -32.58 2.28 -8.63
N GLY A 173 -32.56 1.57 -7.50
CA GLY A 173 -32.52 0.10 -7.44
C GLY A 173 -31.13 -0.49 -7.48
N PHE A 174 -30.07 0.28 -7.29
CA PHE A 174 -28.71 -0.27 -7.21
C PHE A 174 -28.41 -0.82 -5.80
N ASP A 175 -27.85 -2.02 -5.73
CA ASP A 175 -27.30 -2.56 -4.48
C ASP A 175 -25.89 -1.98 -4.23
N VAL A 176 -25.86 -0.78 -3.66
CA VAL A 176 -24.59 -0.10 -3.34
C VAL A 176 -23.77 -0.91 -2.35
N SER A 177 -24.42 -1.65 -1.45
CA SER A 177 -23.74 -2.45 -0.42
C SER A 177 -22.85 -3.57 -0.98
N GLN A 178 -23.03 -3.94 -2.24
CA GLN A 178 -22.15 -4.88 -2.94
C GLN A 178 -20.75 -4.30 -3.15
N PHE A 179 -20.62 -2.98 -3.31
CA PHE A 179 -19.41 -2.31 -3.73
C PHE A 179 -18.82 -1.40 -2.67
N SER A 180 -19.64 -0.88 -1.76
CA SER A 180 -19.24 0.16 -0.82
C SER A 180 -19.97 0.04 0.53
N ASN A 181 -19.30 0.42 1.59
CA ASN A 181 -19.84 0.58 2.94
C ASN A 181 -20.14 2.09 3.18
N ALA A 182 -21.12 2.63 2.44
CA ALA A 182 -21.54 4.04 2.50
C ALA A 182 -20.39 5.04 2.23
N GLY A 183 -19.44 4.66 1.35
CA GLY A 183 -18.30 5.52 1.02
C GLY A 183 -17.30 5.69 2.16
N ASN A 184 -17.19 4.72 3.06
CA ASN A 184 -16.22 4.73 4.15
C ASN A 184 -14.88 4.08 3.79
N GLU A 185 -14.72 3.61 2.56
CA GLU A 185 -13.49 2.99 2.08
C GLU A 185 -12.40 4.03 1.87
N ILE A 186 -11.16 3.62 2.17
CA ILE A 186 -9.94 4.31 1.77
C ILE A 186 -9.35 3.61 0.55
N ALA A 187 -8.82 4.38 -0.38
CA ALA A 187 -7.91 3.87 -1.40
C ALA A 187 -6.47 4.01 -0.90
N PHE A 188 -5.84 2.88 -0.59
CA PHE A 188 -4.46 2.80 -0.13
C PHE A 188 -3.50 2.69 -1.30
N GLY A 189 -2.60 3.63 -1.40
CA GLY A 189 -1.50 3.64 -2.37
C GLY A 189 -0.16 3.39 -1.72
N THR A 190 0.72 2.71 -2.43
CA THR A 190 2.11 2.51 -2.03
C THR A 190 3.05 2.83 -3.18
N ILE A 191 4.19 3.43 -2.87
CA ILE A 191 5.18 3.84 -3.88
C ILE A 191 6.57 3.96 -3.24
N GLY A 192 7.62 3.69 -4.01
CA GLY A 192 8.99 4.02 -3.59
C GLY A 192 9.29 5.51 -3.80
N ASP A 193 10.21 6.06 -3.00
CA ASP A 193 10.62 7.47 -3.07
C ASP A 193 11.07 7.89 -4.48
N ALA A 194 11.89 7.08 -5.14
CA ALA A 194 12.34 7.37 -6.49
C ALA A 194 11.19 7.45 -7.51
N SER A 195 10.17 6.61 -7.36
CA SER A 195 9.01 6.61 -8.25
C SER A 195 8.12 7.84 -8.07
N THR A 196 8.28 8.60 -6.99
CA THR A 196 7.60 9.90 -6.82
C THR A 196 8.11 10.98 -7.79
N SER A 197 9.20 10.73 -8.50
CA SER A 197 9.70 11.61 -9.56
C SER A 197 8.89 11.54 -10.86
N GLU A 198 8.02 10.53 -11.01
CA GLU A 198 7.14 10.41 -12.18
C GLU A 198 6.02 11.45 -12.17
N GLY A 199 5.70 12.02 -13.33
CA GLY A 199 4.64 13.03 -13.47
C GLY A 199 3.29 12.57 -12.94
N MET A 200 2.93 11.29 -13.15
CA MET A 200 1.67 10.71 -12.68
C MET A 200 1.52 10.76 -11.15
N PHE A 201 2.61 10.73 -10.38
CA PHE A 201 2.53 10.93 -8.93
C PHE A 201 2.06 12.34 -8.59
N TRP A 202 2.69 13.38 -9.17
CA TRP A 202 2.37 14.78 -8.92
C TRP A 202 0.95 15.15 -9.37
N GLU A 203 0.57 14.70 -10.55
CA GLU A 203 -0.79 14.89 -11.08
C GLU A 203 -1.84 14.26 -10.17
N THR A 204 -1.59 13.02 -9.69
CA THR A 204 -2.50 12.31 -8.79
C THR A 204 -2.62 13.02 -7.44
N MET A 205 -1.50 13.42 -6.83
CA MET A 205 -1.53 14.11 -5.53
C MET A 205 -2.24 15.47 -5.64
N ASN A 206 -1.97 16.23 -6.71
CA ASN A 206 -2.69 17.47 -6.97
C ASN A 206 -4.19 17.25 -7.19
N ALA A 207 -4.57 16.28 -8.01
CA ALA A 207 -5.98 15.98 -8.26
C ALA A 207 -6.69 15.47 -6.99
N ALA A 208 -6.03 14.65 -6.18
CA ALA A 208 -6.55 14.20 -4.89
C ALA A 208 -6.81 15.38 -3.94
N ALA A 209 -5.85 16.32 -3.84
CA ALA A 209 -5.99 17.55 -3.06
C ALA A 209 -7.19 18.40 -3.52
N VAL A 210 -7.28 18.64 -4.83
CA VAL A 210 -8.36 19.44 -5.42
C VAL A 210 -9.74 18.82 -5.22
N THR A 211 -9.81 17.48 -5.36
CA THR A 211 -11.10 16.76 -5.30
C THR A 211 -11.47 16.30 -3.89
N LYS A 212 -10.56 16.41 -2.92
CA LYS A 212 -10.77 15.96 -1.51
C LYS A 212 -11.35 14.54 -1.47
N VAL A 213 -10.48 13.55 -1.70
CA VAL A 213 -10.85 12.13 -1.77
C VAL A 213 -10.12 11.31 -0.70
N PRO A 214 -10.69 10.20 -0.21
CA PRO A 214 -10.08 9.35 0.82
C PRO A 214 -8.94 8.51 0.22
N LEU A 215 -7.83 9.14 -0.11
CA LEU A 215 -6.63 8.54 -0.64
C LEU A 215 -5.52 8.59 0.42
N LEU A 216 -5.01 7.43 0.83
CA LEU A 216 -3.84 7.34 1.70
C LEU A 216 -2.65 6.81 0.89
N MET A 217 -1.67 7.68 0.67
CA MET A 217 -0.42 7.36 -0.02
C MET A 217 0.68 7.06 0.98
N SER A 218 1.30 5.89 0.90
CA SER A 218 2.49 5.53 1.66
C SER A 218 3.72 5.55 0.77
N VAL A 219 4.72 6.36 1.11
CA VAL A 219 5.99 6.46 0.41
C VAL A 219 7.08 5.74 1.21
N TRP A 220 7.67 4.69 0.63
CA TRP A 220 8.77 3.94 1.22
C TRP A 220 10.10 4.55 0.75
N ASP A 221 10.73 5.41 1.59
CA ASP A 221 11.97 6.12 1.26
C ASP A 221 13.19 5.31 1.72
N ASP A 222 13.80 4.58 0.78
CA ASP A 222 15.08 3.90 1.00
C ASP A 222 16.28 4.70 0.49
N GLY A 223 16.02 5.89 -0.07
CA GLY A 223 17.04 6.84 -0.52
C GLY A 223 17.65 6.57 -1.88
N TYR A 224 17.11 5.60 -2.65
CA TYR A 224 17.69 5.21 -3.95
C TYR A 224 16.62 4.88 -4.99
N GLY A 225 16.88 5.33 -6.23
CA GLY A 225 16.20 4.82 -7.43
C GLY A 225 17.12 3.92 -8.22
N ILE A 226 17.08 2.60 -7.98
CA ILE A 226 18.09 1.65 -8.44
C ILE A 226 19.47 2.03 -7.87
N SER A 227 20.29 2.75 -8.64
CA SER A 227 21.63 3.20 -8.26
C SER A 227 21.72 4.71 -8.04
N VAL A 228 20.64 5.45 -8.26
CA VAL A 228 20.63 6.92 -8.19
C VAL A 228 20.18 7.37 -6.80
N PRO A 229 21.02 8.05 -6.03
CA PRO A 229 20.66 8.62 -4.73
C PRO A 229 19.54 9.66 -4.86
N LYS A 230 18.70 9.78 -3.82
CA LYS A 230 17.49 10.62 -3.84
C LYS A 230 17.75 12.11 -4.03
N GLU A 231 18.91 12.61 -3.66
CA GLU A 231 19.31 14.01 -3.87
C GLU A 231 19.39 14.41 -5.35
N PHE A 232 19.55 13.43 -6.25
CA PHE A 232 19.53 13.65 -7.70
C PHE A 232 18.16 13.44 -8.34
N GLN A 233 17.16 13.05 -7.54
CA GLN A 233 15.82 12.69 -8.03
C GLN A 233 14.72 13.58 -7.47
N THR A 234 14.80 13.94 -6.19
CA THR A 234 13.72 14.62 -5.49
C THR A 234 14.19 15.97 -4.95
N ALA A 235 13.46 17.04 -5.26
CA ALA A 235 13.72 18.35 -4.71
C ALA A 235 13.83 18.30 -3.17
N ARG A 236 14.85 18.97 -2.63
CA ARG A 236 15.20 18.95 -1.20
C ARG A 236 15.54 17.55 -0.65
N ALA A 237 15.80 16.56 -1.53
CA ALA A 237 16.02 15.15 -1.18
C ALA A 237 14.93 14.58 -0.22
N SER A 238 13.69 15.11 -0.29
CA SER A 238 12.59 14.71 0.58
C SER A 238 11.25 15.02 -0.07
N ILE A 239 10.44 13.97 -0.29
CA ILE A 239 9.13 14.16 -0.93
C ILE A 239 8.16 14.94 -0.04
N SER A 240 8.17 14.74 1.27
CA SER A 240 7.34 15.52 2.19
C SER A 240 7.71 17.02 2.19
N GLN A 241 8.99 17.35 2.04
CA GLN A 241 9.42 18.75 1.89
C GLN A 241 9.06 19.32 0.51
N ALA A 242 9.16 18.51 -0.53
CA ALA A 242 8.81 18.94 -1.89
C ALA A 242 7.31 19.23 -2.03
N LEU A 243 6.47 18.51 -1.27
CA LEU A 243 5.01 18.69 -1.23
C LEU A 243 4.53 19.66 -0.14
N SER A 244 5.43 20.29 0.62
CA SER A 244 5.06 21.11 1.80
C SER A 244 4.09 22.27 1.48
N GLY A 245 4.08 22.76 0.24
CA GLY A 245 3.12 23.78 -0.20
C GLY A 245 1.68 23.28 -0.38
N MET A 246 1.45 21.96 -0.30
CA MET A 246 0.13 21.35 -0.32
C MET A 246 -0.30 20.87 1.07
N ASP A 247 0.57 20.93 2.08
CA ASP A 247 0.32 20.38 3.41
C ASP A 247 -0.63 21.26 4.23
N LEU A 248 -1.75 20.70 4.64
CA LEU A 248 -2.75 21.34 5.50
C LEU A 248 -2.38 21.25 7.00
N GLY A 249 -1.30 20.58 7.36
CA GLY A 249 -0.84 20.44 8.74
C GLY A 249 -1.73 19.61 9.66
N GLY A 250 -2.83 19.06 9.18
CA GLY A 250 -3.76 18.25 9.98
C GLY A 250 -4.55 19.04 11.02
N ASP A 251 -4.58 20.37 10.94
CA ASP A 251 -5.38 21.23 11.80
C ASP A 251 -6.86 21.08 11.46
N VAL A 252 -7.69 20.79 12.47
CA VAL A 252 -9.13 20.55 12.33
C VAL A 252 -9.84 21.76 11.74
N ASP A 253 -9.44 22.98 12.13
CA ASP A 253 -10.07 24.21 11.64
C ASP A 253 -9.74 24.44 10.16
N VAL A 254 -8.52 24.13 9.73
CA VAL A 254 -8.09 24.18 8.31
C VAL A 254 -8.84 23.13 7.49
N LEU A 255 -8.99 21.91 8.01
CA LEU A 255 -9.76 20.84 7.33
C LEU A 255 -11.24 21.23 7.19
N ALA A 256 -11.82 21.84 8.22
CA ALA A 256 -13.21 22.32 8.23
C ALA A 256 -13.43 23.55 7.33
N SER A 257 -12.40 24.38 7.09
CA SER A 257 -12.47 25.56 6.22
C SER A 257 -12.78 25.25 4.75
N GLY A 258 -12.62 23.99 4.35
CA GLY A 258 -12.76 23.56 2.95
C GLY A 258 -11.50 23.80 2.11
N GLU A 259 -10.38 24.22 2.70
CA GLU A 259 -9.11 24.37 2.02
C GLU A 259 -8.69 23.08 1.31
N LYS A 260 -8.04 23.24 0.15
CA LYS A 260 -7.65 22.14 -0.71
C LYS A 260 -6.17 21.85 -0.49
N GLY A 261 -5.87 20.62 -0.13
CA GLY A 261 -4.51 20.18 0.12
C GLY A 261 -4.48 18.70 0.53
N ILE A 262 -3.37 18.29 1.07
CA ILE A 262 -3.13 16.95 1.62
C ILE A 262 -2.67 17.09 3.07
N VAL A 263 -2.76 16.04 3.85
CA VAL A 263 -2.13 16.01 5.17
C VAL A 263 -0.89 15.11 5.11
N ILE A 264 0.25 15.62 5.56
CA ILE A 264 1.52 14.90 5.50
C ILE A 264 1.93 14.43 6.89
N PHE A 265 2.10 13.12 7.04
CA PHE A 265 2.73 12.48 8.20
C PHE A 265 4.12 12.01 7.84
N LYS A 266 5.02 12.00 8.83
CA LYS A 266 6.36 11.43 8.70
C LYS A 266 6.62 10.46 9.84
N THR A 267 7.30 9.37 9.51
CA THR A 267 7.70 8.34 10.47
C THR A 267 8.97 7.63 9.97
N LYS A 268 9.59 6.82 10.82
CA LYS A 268 10.77 6.04 10.47
C LYS A 268 10.41 4.58 10.24
N ALA A 269 10.99 3.95 9.23
CA ALA A 269 10.69 2.56 8.87
C ALA A 269 11.04 1.52 9.95
N TRP A 270 11.91 1.85 10.87
CA TRP A 270 12.35 1.00 11.99
C TRP A 270 11.60 1.25 13.30
N ASP A 271 10.87 2.35 13.42
CA ASP A 271 10.14 2.71 14.65
C ASP A 271 8.73 2.11 14.63
N TYR A 272 8.64 0.85 15.05
CA TYR A 272 7.38 0.10 15.03
C TYR A 272 6.24 0.77 15.82
N PRO A 273 6.43 1.25 17.06
CA PRO A 273 5.37 1.95 17.78
C PRO A 273 4.89 3.23 17.07
N ASP A 274 5.81 4.05 16.57
CA ASP A 274 5.45 5.28 15.86
C ASP A 274 4.78 5.00 14.52
N LEU A 275 5.20 3.95 13.80
CA LEU A 275 4.52 3.49 12.58
C LEU A 275 3.06 3.14 12.84
N LEU A 276 2.78 2.34 13.88
CA LEU A 276 1.41 1.97 14.24
C LEU A 276 0.56 3.20 14.56
N ALA A 277 1.05 4.08 15.44
CA ALA A 277 0.35 5.29 15.84
C ALA A 277 0.15 6.28 14.67
N THR A 278 1.15 6.40 13.79
CA THR A 278 1.08 7.28 12.63
C THR A 278 0.08 6.78 11.61
N TYR A 279 0.09 5.50 11.26
CA TYR A 279 -0.88 4.94 10.30
C TYR A 279 -2.31 4.94 10.86
N GLU A 280 -2.49 4.72 12.16
CA GLU A 280 -3.79 4.82 12.82
C GLU A 280 -4.38 6.23 12.66
N ARG A 281 -3.63 7.26 13.02
CA ARG A 281 -4.04 8.66 12.87
C ARG A 281 -4.30 9.03 11.41
N ALA A 282 -3.41 8.63 10.51
CA ALA A 282 -3.50 8.89 9.08
C ALA A 282 -4.76 8.26 8.47
N ALA A 283 -5.03 6.99 8.77
CA ALA A 283 -6.19 6.28 8.24
C ALA A 283 -7.50 6.79 8.86
N ALA A 284 -7.52 7.07 10.17
CA ALA A 284 -8.68 7.65 10.84
C ALA A 284 -9.08 8.99 10.20
N LEU A 285 -8.11 9.90 10.04
CA LEU A 285 -8.32 11.20 9.42
C LEU A 285 -8.80 11.07 7.96
N CYS A 286 -8.09 10.29 7.16
CA CYS A 286 -8.43 10.08 5.75
C CYS A 286 -9.86 9.56 5.57
N ARG A 287 -10.27 8.61 6.41
CA ARG A 287 -11.60 7.99 6.37
C ARG A 287 -12.70 8.92 6.83
N ALA A 288 -12.48 9.64 7.92
CA ALA A 288 -13.48 10.54 8.49
C ALA A 288 -13.72 11.76 7.59
N GLU A 289 -12.66 12.44 7.22
CA GLU A 289 -12.73 13.75 6.57
C GLU A 289 -12.72 13.69 5.03
N HIS A 290 -12.47 12.50 4.44
CA HIS A 290 -12.23 12.38 3.00
C HIS A 290 -11.16 13.36 2.50
N VAL A 291 -10.09 13.50 3.26
CA VAL A 291 -8.91 14.27 2.90
C VAL A 291 -7.78 13.33 2.46
N PRO A 292 -7.06 13.65 1.39
CA PRO A 292 -5.92 12.82 1.01
C PRO A 292 -4.78 12.98 2.01
N VAL A 293 -4.15 11.85 2.33
CA VAL A 293 -3.07 11.77 3.31
C VAL A 293 -1.85 11.16 2.65
N LEU A 294 -0.67 11.70 2.93
CA LEU A 294 0.61 11.12 2.57
C LEU A 294 1.39 10.75 3.84
N VAL A 295 1.80 9.49 3.94
CA VAL A 295 2.71 9.02 4.99
C VAL A 295 4.09 8.81 4.37
N HIS A 296 5.05 9.67 4.71
CA HIS A 296 6.44 9.55 4.31
C HIS A 296 7.20 8.69 5.32
N VAL A 297 7.49 7.46 4.94
CA VAL A 297 8.26 6.52 5.77
C VAL A 297 9.72 6.63 5.39
N GLU A 298 10.45 7.38 6.19
CA GLU A 298 11.87 7.66 6.00
C GLU A 298 12.75 6.51 6.54
N GLU A 299 13.99 6.44 6.07
CA GLU A 299 14.98 5.46 6.53
C GLU A 299 14.57 3.99 6.32
N ALA A 300 13.75 3.72 5.29
CA ALA A 300 13.54 2.38 4.82
C ALA A 300 14.84 1.81 4.22
N THR A 301 14.93 0.50 4.10
CA THR A 301 16.10 -0.17 3.52
C THR A 301 15.72 -1.00 2.30
N GLN A 302 16.71 -1.37 1.52
CA GLN A 302 16.61 -2.35 0.44
C GLN A 302 17.89 -3.20 0.46
N PRO A 303 18.02 -4.15 1.42
CA PRO A 303 19.28 -4.86 1.69
C PRO A 303 19.77 -5.71 0.51
N GLN A 304 18.85 -6.31 -0.24
CA GLN A 304 19.15 -7.16 -1.40
C GLN A 304 19.33 -6.38 -2.71
N GLY A 305 19.34 -5.04 -2.66
CA GLY A 305 19.33 -4.18 -3.83
C GLY A 305 17.97 -4.12 -4.53
N HIS A 306 17.90 -3.38 -5.65
CA HIS A 306 16.64 -3.10 -6.34
C HIS A 306 15.98 -4.37 -6.89
N SER A 307 16.76 -5.26 -7.53
CA SER A 307 16.27 -6.49 -8.14
C SER A 307 17.40 -7.51 -8.28
N THR A 308 17.14 -8.67 -8.89
CA THR A 308 18.15 -9.68 -9.19
C THR A 308 19.00 -9.39 -10.42
N SER A 309 18.74 -8.29 -11.14
CA SER A 309 19.47 -7.94 -12.36
C SER A 309 20.75 -7.12 -12.15
N GLY A 310 21.05 -6.68 -10.92
CA GLY A 310 22.18 -5.82 -10.63
C GLY A 310 22.85 -6.12 -9.28
N SER A 311 24.10 -5.66 -9.16
CA SER A 311 24.87 -5.73 -7.92
C SER A 311 24.77 -4.38 -7.21
N HIS A 312 24.17 -4.37 -6.03
CA HIS A 312 23.98 -3.18 -5.22
C HIS A 312 25.26 -2.75 -4.47
N GLU A 313 26.22 -3.67 -4.30
CA GLU A 313 27.52 -3.38 -3.72
C GLU A 313 28.34 -2.35 -4.54
N ARG A 314 27.96 -2.11 -5.77
CA ARG A 314 28.61 -1.12 -6.63
C ARG A 314 28.26 0.33 -6.31
N TYR A 315 27.14 0.57 -5.63
CA TYR A 315 26.64 1.92 -5.39
C TYR A 315 26.18 2.20 -3.97
N LYS A 316 26.07 1.19 -3.12
CA LYS A 316 25.78 1.35 -1.68
C LYS A 316 27.05 1.16 -0.88
N SER A 317 27.21 1.96 0.18
CA SER A 317 28.29 1.75 1.15
C SER A 317 28.02 0.49 2.00
N GLU A 318 29.07 -0.05 2.62
CA GLU A 318 28.97 -1.19 3.54
C GLU A 318 28.01 -0.92 4.70
N GLU A 319 27.93 0.33 5.17
CA GLU A 319 27.00 0.75 6.23
C GLU A 319 25.52 0.68 5.82
N ARG A 320 25.26 0.68 4.51
CA ARG A 320 23.90 0.64 3.93
C ARG A 320 23.49 -0.77 3.47
N LEU A 321 24.39 -1.74 3.52
CA LEU A 321 24.17 -3.14 3.20
C LEU A 321 23.92 -3.96 4.45
#